data_dec822478733689ed599617f819280ad
#
_entry.id   dec822478733689ed599617f819280ad
#
_cell.length_a   1.000
_cell.length_b   1.000
_cell.length_c   1.000
_cell.angle_alpha   90.00
_cell.angle_beta   90.00
_cell.angle_gamma   90.00
#
_symmetry.space_group_name_H-M   'P 1'
#
loop_
_entity.id
_entity.type
_entity.pdbx_description
1 polymer ?
#
loop_
_entity_poly.entity_id
_entity_poly.type
_entity_poly.pdbx_seq_one_letter_code
_entity_poly.pdbx_strand_id
1 'polypeptide(L)'
;AYLDAETGATPLSLMKWAIKSGDASVLDKLPSSVDMLLGNVQNGMGAGTLGEICALALLLGLAYMLWKKIITWHIPVSILATVFVLSGLLHLANPVYANPVQVLLSGGLMLGAIFMATDYVTSPMTHKGQLVYGVAIGVLTIVIRNWGSYPEGMSFAILIMNAFTPLINTYIKPKRFGEV
;
A
#
# COMPACT_ATOMS: atom_id res chain seq x y z
N ALA A 1 14.52 32.74 12.92
CA ALA A 1 14.17 31.45 13.45
C ALA A 1 14.65 30.41 12.44
N TYR A 2 15.68 29.66 12.79
CA TYR A 2 16.12 28.51 11.99
C TYR A 2 15.09 27.40 12.21
N LEU A 3 14.51 26.91 11.14
CA LEU A 3 13.70 25.67 11.16
C LEU A 3 14.71 24.52 11.32
N ASP A 4 14.85 24.05 12.56
CA ASP A 4 15.52 22.75 12.77
C ASP A 4 14.65 21.66 12.16
N ALA A 5 15.16 21.02 11.11
CA ALA A 5 14.54 19.86 10.51
C ALA A 5 14.77 18.66 11.44
N GLU A 6 13.82 18.36 12.30
CA GLU A 6 13.85 17.16 13.13
C GLU A 6 13.50 15.92 12.27
N THR A 7 14.44 15.00 12.19
CA THR A 7 14.19 13.70 11.53
C THR A 7 13.57 12.76 12.56
N GLY A 8 12.24 12.64 12.53
CA GLY A 8 11.49 11.69 13.38
C GLY A 8 11.42 10.29 12.80
N ALA A 9 11.13 9.29 13.64
CA ALA A 9 10.85 7.94 13.19
C ALA A 9 9.52 7.92 12.42
N THR A 10 9.50 7.31 11.24
CA THR A 10 8.25 7.14 10.47
C THR A 10 7.35 6.08 11.13
N PRO A 11 6.01 6.17 11.01
CA PRO A 11 5.09 5.15 11.53
C PRO A 11 5.46 3.73 11.10
N LEU A 12 5.93 3.60 9.85
CA LEU A 12 6.33 2.31 9.29
C LEU A 12 7.58 1.73 9.96
N SER A 13 8.55 2.59 10.34
CA SER A 13 9.74 2.18 11.09
C SER A 13 9.40 1.74 12.51
N LEU A 14 8.43 2.41 13.16
CA LEU A 14 7.94 2.01 14.49
C LEU A 14 7.20 0.66 14.44
N MET A 15 6.34 0.43 13.44
CA MET A 15 5.69 -0.87 13.25
C MET A 15 6.72 -1.98 13.08
N LYS A 16 7.75 -1.74 12.27
CA LYS A 16 8.83 -2.70 12.05
C LYS A 16 9.65 -2.96 13.32
N TRP A 17 9.89 -1.92 14.11
CA TRP A 17 10.59 -2.07 15.38
C TRP A 17 9.77 -2.85 16.39
N ALA A 18 8.44 -2.62 16.47
CA ALA A 18 7.52 -3.41 17.30
C ALA A 18 7.59 -4.90 16.96
N ILE A 19 7.59 -5.25 15.68
CA ILE A 19 7.72 -6.65 15.23
C ILE A 19 9.07 -7.26 15.64
N LYS A 20 10.17 -6.49 15.55
CA LYS A 20 11.52 -6.96 15.89
C LYS A 20 11.74 -7.10 17.39
N SER A 21 11.20 -6.17 18.18
CA SER A 21 11.35 -6.18 19.65
C SER A 21 10.34 -7.09 20.35
N GLY A 22 9.23 -7.43 19.67
CA GLY A 22 8.13 -8.15 20.26
C GLY A 22 7.26 -7.32 21.22
N ASP A 23 7.48 -6.00 21.29
CA ASP A 23 6.80 -5.06 22.18
C ASP A 23 5.64 -4.37 21.51
N ALA A 24 4.41 -4.68 21.90
CA ALA A 24 3.22 -4.03 21.40
C ALA A 24 3.07 -2.56 21.89
N SER A 25 3.70 -2.19 23.02
CA SER A 25 3.64 -0.83 23.58
C SER A 25 4.19 0.26 22.66
N VAL A 26 5.03 -0.12 21.70
CA VAL A 26 5.56 0.79 20.68
C VAL A 26 4.46 1.27 19.74
N LEU A 27 3.44 0.45 19.52
CA LEU A 27 2.30 0.79 18.66
C LEU A 27 1.41 1.88 19.25
N ASP A 28 1.44 2.08 20.58
CA ASP A 28 0.71 3.16 21.25
C ASP A 28 1.25 4.56 20.88
N LYS A 29 2.49 4.61 20.37
CA LYS A 29 3.11 5.86 19.88
C LYS A 29 2.70 6.22 18.45
N LEU A 30 1.99 5.34 17.76
CA LEU A 30 1.52 5.61 16.41
C LEU A 30 0.42 6.68 16.41
N PRO A 31 0.40 7.57 15.40
CA PRO A 31 -0.69 8.52 15.23
C PRO A 31 -2.03 7.79 15.10
N SER A 32 -3.11 8.46 15.51
CA SER A 32 -4.44 7.88 15.34
C SER A 32 -4.76 7.68 13.85
N SER A 33 -5.60 6.69 13.53
CA SER A 33 -6.00 6.44 12.13
C SER A 33 -6.66 7.66 11.48
N VAL A 34 -7.32 8.52 12.27
CA VAL A 34 -7.97 9.75 11.80
C VAL A 34 -6.91 10.80 11.44
N ASP A 35 -5.88 10.95 12.28
CA ASP A 35 -4.79 11.91 12.01
C ASP A 35 -3.99 11.51 10.77
N MET A 36 -3.74 10.21 10.59
CA MET A 36 -3.10 9.68 9.38
C MET A 36 -3.95 9.91 8.12
N LEU A 37 -5.27 9.81 8.23
CA LEU A 37 -6.19 10.02 7.12
C LEU A 37 -6.27 11.48 6.70
N LEU A 38 -6.31 12.39 7.68
CA LEU A 38 -6.37 13.83 7.45
C LEU A 38 -5.01 14.48 7.18
N GLY A 39 -3.92 13.76 7.47
CA GLY A 39 -2.57 14.28 7.35
C GLY A 39 -2.17 15.23 8.46
N ASN A 40 -2.76 15.06 9.65
CA ASN A 40 -2.44 15.89 10.80
C ASN A 40 -1.14 15.39 11.44
N VAL A 41 -0.10 16.23 11.38
CA VAL A 41 1.22 15.90 11.95
C VAL A 41 1.20 16.24 13.44
N GLN A 42 1.07 15.23 14.29
CA GLN A 42 1.19 15.40 15.74
C GLN A 42 2.59 14.99 16.22
N ASN A 43 3.21 15.83 17.04
CA ASN A 43 4.54 15.58 17.64
C ASN A 43 5.65 15.27 16.61
N GLY A 44 5.65 15.90 15.43
CA GLY A 44 6.64 15.65 14.38
C GLY A 44 6.47 14.34 13.63
N MET A 45 5.44 13.56 13.96
CA MET A 45 5.15 12.28 13.31
C MET A 45 3.90 12.40 12.43
N GLY A 46 4.09 12.33 11.11
CA GLY A 46 3.00 12.25 10.12
C GLY A 46 2.78 10.80 9.66
N ALA A 47 1.84 10.59 8.74
CA ALA A 47 1.54 9.26 8.19
C ALA A 47 2.70 8.67 7.35
N GLY A 48 3.63 9.50 6.90
CA GLY A 48 4.75 9.08 6.05
C GLY A 48 5.56 10.26 5.54
N THR A 49 6.15 10.12 4.35
CA THR A 49 6.90 11.16 3.65
C THR A 49 5.98 12.20 2.99
N LEU A 50 6.55 13.32 2.52
CA LEU A 50 5.82 14.50 2.03
C LEU A 50 4.68 14.22 1.02
N GLY A 51 4.79 13.19 0.18
CA GLY A 51 3.75 12.82 -0.81
C GLY A 51 2.63 11.93 -0.26
N GLU A 52 2.74 11.47 0.98
CA GLU A 52 1.89 10.41 1.56
C GLU A 52 1.15 10.87 2.82
N ILE A 53 1.38 12.11 3.25
CA ILE A 53 0.89 12.63 4.54
C ILE A 53 -0.64 12.57 4.63
N CYS A 54 -1.36 12.89 3.55
CA CYS A 54 -2.81 12.98 3.54
C CYS A 54 -3.44 11.88 2.68
N ALA A 55 -3.87 10.79 3.31
CA ALA A 55 -4.53 9.68 2.61
C ALA A 55 -5.87 10.10 1.98
N LEU A 56 -6.57 11.07 2.58
CA LEU A 56 -7.82 11.62 2.04
C LEU A 56 -7.61 12.29 0.68
N ALA A 57 -6.53 13.03 0.50
CA ALA A 57 -6.20 13.65 -0.79
C ALA A 57 -5.91 12.58 -1.87
N LEU A 58 -5.24 11.49 -1.51
CA LEU A 58 -4.98 10.36 -2.41
C LEU A 58 -6.28 9.66 -2.81
N LEU A 59 -7.22 9.47 -1.86
CA LEU A 59 -8.55 8.91 -2.15
C LEU A 59 -9.40 9.82 -3.05
N LEU A 60 -9.33 11.13 -2.87
CA LEU A 60 -9.97 12.09 -3.79
C LEU A 60 -9.37 12.00 -5.19
N GLY A 61 -8.04 11.85 -5.30
CA GLY A 61 -7.36 11.60 -6.57
C GLY A 61 -7.84 10.30 -7.23
N LEU A 62 -7.97 9.22 -6.44
CA LEU A 62 -8.54 7.95 -6.92
C LEU A 62 -9.96 8.14 -7.45
N ALA A 63 -10.84 8.80 -6.68
CA ALA A 63 -12.22 9.04 -7.06
C ALA A 63 -12.31 9.85 -8.38
N TYR A 64 -11.47 10.87 -8.53
CA TYR A 64 -11.41 11.66 -9.77
C TYR A 64 -10.97 10.82 -10.98
N MET A 65 -9.91 10.00 -10.83
CA MET A 65 -9.42 9.15 -11.91
C MET A 65 -10.42 8.06 -12.31
N LEU A 66 -11.14 7.49 -11.34
CA LEU A 66 -12.22 6.53 -11.61
C LEU A 66 -13.42 7.22 -12.30
N TRP A 67 -13.80 8.42 -11.87
CA TRP A 67 -14.90 9.18 -12.50
C TRP A 67 -14.59 9.53 -13.95
N LYS A 68 -13.36 9.95 -14.22
CA LYS A 68 -12.88 10.22 -15.58
C LYS A 68 -12.58 8.97 -16.40
N LYS A 69 -12.71 7.76 -15.80
CA LYS A 69 -12.38 6.45 -16.42
C LYS A 69 -10.94 6.38 -16.93
N ILE A 70 -10.03 7.07 -16.27
CA ILE A 70 -8.60 7.05 -16.59
C ILE A 70 -8.02 5.69 -16.16
N ILE A 71 -8.43 5.17 -15.00
CA ILE A 71 -7.96 3.89 -14.47
C ILE A 71 -9.14 2.96 -14.19
N THR A 72 -8.85 1.65 -14.13
CA THR A 72 -9.81 0.64 -13.68
C THR A 72 -9.69 0.43 -12.18
N TRP A 73 -10.80 0.20 -11.50
CA TRP A 73 -10.84 -0.02 -10.04
C TRP A 73 -10.22 -1.35 -9.59
N HIS A 74 -10.00 -2.30 -10.53
CA HIS A 74 -9.55 -3.66 -10.22
C HIS A 74 -8.20 -3.71 -9.49
N ILE A 75 -7.20 -2.95 -9.94
CA ILE A 75 -5.86 -2.94 -9.36
C ILE A 75 -5.85 -2.28 -7.97
N PRO A 76 -6.30 -1.03 -7.78
CA PRO A 76 -6.26 -0.40 -6.47
C PRO A 76 -7.05 -1.17 -5.41
N VAL A 77 -8.26 -1.62 -5.76
CA VAL A 77 -9.11 -2.34 -4.82
C VAL A 77 -8.53 -3.70 -4.46
N SER A 78 -7.98 -4.45 -5.41
CA SER A 78 -7.36 -5.75 -5.12
C SER A 78 -6.13 -5.62 -4.22
N ILE A 79 -5.28 -4.60 -4.43
CA ILE A 79 -4.12 -4.34 -3.56
C ILE A 79 -4.58 -4.00 -2.14
N LEU A 80 -5.46 -2.99 -2.00
CA LEU A 80 -5.93 -2.52 -0.70
C LEU A 80 -6.68 -3.61 0.06
N ALA A 81 -7.56 -4.37 -0.61
CA ALA A 81 -8.28 -5.48 0.01
C ALA A 81 -7.33 -6.59 0.47
N THR A 82 -6.34 -6.98 -0.34
CA THR A 82 -5.37 -8.01 0.03
C THR A 82 -4.53 -7.58 1.23
N VAL A 83 -4.03 -6.34 1.23
CA VAL A 83 -3.26 -5.80 2.35
C VAL A 83 -4.13 -5.74 3.61
N PHE A 84 -5.38 -5.28 3.51
CA PHE A 84 -6.31 -5.21 4.64
C PHE A 84 -6.58 -6.59 5.24
N VAL A 85 -6.89 -7.58 4.42
CA VAL A 85 -7.18 -8.95 4.87
C VAL A 85 -5.94 -9.58 5.51
N LEU A 86 -4.78 -9.52 4.86
CA LEU A 86 -3.56 -10.13 5.39
C LEU A 86 -3.07 -9.45 6.67
N SER A 87 -3.09 -8.11 6.72
CA SER A 87 -2.71 -7.41 7.95
C SER A 87 -3.71 -7.64 9.08
N GLY A 88 -5.01 -7.79 8.76
CA GLY A 88 -6.05 -8.17 9.72
C GLY A 88 -5.82 -9.57 10.28
N LEU A 89 -5.52 -10.56 9.44
CA LEU A 89 -5.20 -11.92 9.88
C LEU A 89 -3.95 -11.95 10.78
N LEU A 90 -2.91 -11.20 10.42
CA LEU A 90 -1.70 -11.11 11.23
C LEU A 90 -1.97 -10.43 12.59
N HIS A 91 -2.76 -9.37 12.62
CA HIS A 91 -3.15 -8.69 13.85
C HIS A 91 -3.97 -9.59 14.78
N LEU A 92 -4.90 -10.39 14.23
CA LEU A 92 -5.67 -11.37 14.99
C LEU A 92 -4.80 -12.51 15.53
N ALA A 93 -3.76 -12.89 14.80
CA ALA A 93 -2.84 -13.94 15.24
C ALA A 93 -1.90 -13.46 16.34
N ASN A 94 -1.46 -12.20 16.29
CA ASN A 94 -0.54 -11.65 17.29
C ASN A 94 -0.72 -10.11 17.38
N PRO A 95 -0.99 -9.54 18.59
CA PRO A 95 -1.20 -8.12 18.79
C PRO A 95 0.04 -7.23 18.55
N VAL A 96 1.20 -7.81 18.34
CA VAL A 96 2.43 -7.10 17.96
C VAL A 96 2.33 -6.49 16.55
N TYR A 97 1.46 -7.02 15.69
CA TYR A 97 1.20 -6.45 14.37
C TYR A 97 0.23 -5.27 14.48
N ALA A 98 0.53 -4.18 13.78
CA ALA A 98 -0.30 -2.97 13.79
C ALA A 98 -1.71 -3.22 13.24
N ASN A 99 -2.63 -2.34 13.61
CA ASN A 99 -4.01 -2.36 13.12
C ASN A 99 -4.04 -2.29 11.58
N PRO A 100 -4.86 -3.09 10.88
CA PRO A 100 -4.94 -3.10 9.41
C PRO A 100 -5.20 -1.73 8.80
N VAL A 101 -5.98 -0.87 9.44
CA VAL A 101 -6.23 0.50 8.97
C VAL A 101 -4.94 1.34 9.02
N GLN A 102 -4.18 1.25 10.10
CA GLN A 102 -2.90 1.96 10.22
C GLN A 102 -1.88 1.47 9.20
N VAL A 103 -1.84 0.15 8.94
CA VAL A 103 -0.97 -0.44 7.91
C VAL A 103 -1.31 0.08 6.51
N LEU A 104 -2.61 0.25 6.20
CA LEU A 104 -3.06 0.81 4.93
C LEU A 104 -2.69 2.28 4.76
N LEU A 105 -2.85 3.06 5.84
CA LEU A 105 -2.62 4.52 5.82
C LEU A 105 -1.15 4.89 6.00
N SER A 106 -0.29 3.94 6.37
CA SER A 106 1.13 4.19 6.60
C SER A 106 1.99 3.97 5.36
N GLY A 107 2.93 4.88 5.14
CA GLY A 107 3.90 4.82 4.04
C GLY A 107 3.26 4.94 2.67
N GLY A 108 4.04 4.68 1.62
CA GLY A 108 3.65 4.83 0.22
C GLY A 108 2.65 3.83 -0.34
N LEU A 109 1.97 3.06 0.51
CA LEU A 109 1.04 2.03 0.04
C LEU A 109 -0.13 2.63 -0.74
N MET A 110 -0.77 3.68 -0.20
CA MET A 110 -1.89 4.34 -0.88
C MET A 110 -1.44 4.98 -2.20
N LEU A 111 -0.33 5.72 -2.17
CA LEU A 111 0.24 6.32 -3.37
C LEU A 111 0.61 5.25 -4.42
N GLY A 112 1.29 4.19 -3.99
CA GLY A 112 1.70 3.10 -4.85
C GLY A 112 0.53 2.33 -5.47
N ALA A 113 -0.51 2.02 -4.69
CA ALA A 113 -1.68 1.29 -5.15
C ALA A 113 -2.53 2.10 -6.14
N ILE A 114 -2.64 3.42 -5.93
CA ILE A 114 -3.51 4.31 -6.72
C ILE A 114 -2.82 4.81 -7.99
N PHE A 115 -1.56 5.24 -7.90
CA PHE A 115 -0.89 5.96 -8.98
C PHE A 115 0.24 5.15 -9.65
N MET A 116 0.97 4.32 -8.89
CA MET A 116 2.11 3.60 -9.46
C MET A 116 1.72 2.25 -10.07
N ALA A 117 0.87 1.47 -9.39
CA ALA A 117 0.46 0.14 -9.87
C ALA A 117 -0.55 0.19 -11.02
N THR A 118 -1.15 1.35 -11.27
CA THR A 118 -2.17 1.56 -12.32
C THR A 118 -1.57 2.11 -13.62
N ASP A 119 -0.26 2.00 -13.80
CA ASP A 119 0.41 2.44 -15.02
C ASP A 119 -0.05 1.62 -16.24
N TYR A 120 -0.37 2.30 -17.36
CA TYR A 120 -0.88 1.66 -18.58
C TYR A 120 0.11 0.72 -19.26
N VAL A 121 1.40 1.01 -19.12
CA VAL A 121 2.46 0.29 -19.86
C VAL A 121 2.79 -1.03 -19.16
N THR A 122 2.83 -1.03 -17.84
CA THR A 122 3.32 -2.15 -17.03
C THR A 122 2.23 -3.02 -16.44
N SER A 123 0.97 -2.55 -16.41
CA SER A 123 -0.14 -3.31 -15.86
C SER A 123 -0.73 -4.34 -16.84
N PRO A 124 -1.33 -5.44 -16.35
CA PRO A 124 -1.97 -6.44 -17.20
C PRO A 124 -3.18 -5.90 -17.98
N MET A 125 -3.35 -6.38 -19.22
CA MET A 125 -4.42 -5.92 -20.12
C MET A 125 -5.81 -6.42 -19.71
N THR A 126 -5.92 -7.58 -19.07
CA THR A 126 -7.20 -8.23 -18.74
C THR A 126 -7.63 -7.92 -17.31
N HIS A 127 -8.94 -7.74 -17.07
CA HIS A 127 -9.45 -7.51 -15.71
C HIS A 127 -9.10 -8.64 -14.73
N LYS A 128 -9.11 -9.91 -15.20
CA LYS A 128 -8.67 -11.04 -14.37
C LYS A 128 -7.16 -10.97 -14.07
N GLY A 129 -6.35 -10.58 -15.06
CA GLY A 129 -4.92 -10.36 -14.87
C GLY A 129 -4.63 -9.22 -13.88
N GLN A 130 -5.41 -8.14 -13.95
CA GLN A 130 -5.32 -7.00 -13.03
C GLN A 130 -5.60 -7.42 -11.57
N LEU A 131 -6.60 -8.29 -11.35
CA LEU A 131 -6.89 -8.80 -10.00
C LEU A 131 -5.75 -9.67 -9.48
N VAL A 132 -5.23 -10.60 -10.28
CA VAL A 132 -4.09 -11.46 -9.90
C VAL A 132 -2.85 -10.60 -9.60
N TYR A 133 -2.57 -9.63 -10.45
CA TYR A 133 -1.47 -8.69 -10.30
C TYR A 133 -1.59 -7.90 -8.99
N GLY A 134 -2.77 -7.33 -8.70
CA GLY A 134 -3.01 -6.56 -7.49
C GLY A 134 -2.93 -7.41 -6.21
N VAL A 135 -3.49 -8.63 -6.22
CA VAL A 135 -3.36 -9.58 -5.10
C VAL A 135 -1.89 -9.91 -4.84
N ALA A 136 -1.14 -10.23 -5.89
CA ALA A 136 0.29 -10.56 -5.75
C ALA A 136 1.11 -9.38 -5.20
N ILE A 137 0.85 -8.15 -5.66
CA ILE A 137 1.49 -6.95 -5.09
C ILE A 137 1.14 -6.80 -3.61
N GLY A 138 -0.12 -6.96 -3.23
CA GLY A 138 -0.56 -6.86 -1.83
C GLY A 138 0.15 -7.89 -0.93
N VAL A 139 0.24 -9.14 -1.36
CA VAL A 139 0.96 -10.21 -0.65
C VAL A 139 2.44 -9.87 -0.50
N LEU A 140 3.13 -9.52 -1.61
CA LEU A 140 4.54 -9.17 -1.60
C LEU A 140 4.82 -7.97 -0.69
N THR A 141 3.97 -6.95 -0.72
CA THR A 141 4.11 -5.78 0.14
C THR A 141 4.08 -6.15 1.62
N ILE A 142 3.12 -6.98 2.05
CA ILE A 142 3.02 -7.44 3.44
C ILE A 142 4.22 -8.30 3.82
N VAL A 143 4.66 -9.20 2.94
CA VAL A 143 5.85 -10.03 3.17
C VAL A 143 7.10 -9.16 3.35
N ILE A 144 7.34 -8.21 2.46
CA ILE A 144 8.51 -7.34 2.53
C ILE A 144 8.46 -6.44 3.78
N ARG A 145 7.30 -5.87 4.11
CA ARG A 145 7.12 -5.02 5.29
C ARG A 145 7.40 -5.75 6.59
N ASN A 146 6.90 -6.96 6.75
CA ASN A 146 7.00 -7.70 8.01
C ASN A 146 8.33 -8.46 8.13
N TRP A 147 8.78 -9.12 7.08
CA TRP A 147 9.97 -10.00 7.11
C TRP A 147 11.16 -9.47 6.32
N GLY A 148 10.98 -8.50 5.43
CA GLY A 148 12.07 -7.89 4.66
C GLY A 148 12.97 -6.98 5.49
N SER A 149 14.08 -6.53 4.93
CA SER A 149 15.00 -5.56 5.56
C SER A 149 14.45 -4.13 5.48
N TYR A 150 13.75 -3.79 4.41
CA TYR A 150 13.22 -2.45 4.20
C TYR A 150 11.85 -2.27 4.85
N PRO A 151 11.57 -1.09 5.46
CA PRO A 151 10.25 -0.78 6.00
C PRO A 151 9.22 -0.58 4.90
N GLU A 152 9.60 0.00 3.76
CA GLU A 152 8.74 0.23 2.61
C GLU A 152 8.90 -0.92 1.60
N GLY A 153 7.80 -1.60 1.28
CA GLY A 153 7.81 -2.76 0.39
C GLY A 153 7.05 -2.54 -0.91
N MET A 154 6.26 -1.46 -1.03
CA MET A 154 5.31 -1.28 -2.12
C MET A 154 6.00 -1.10 -3.48
N SER A 155 7.03 -0.27 -3.55
CA SER A 155 7.78 -0.01 -4.78
C SER A 155 8.50 -1.27 -5.29
N PHE A 156 9.09 -2.06 -4.39
CA PHE A 156 9.73 -3.33 -4.75
C PHE A 156 8.71 -4.36 -5.23
N ALA A 157 7.55 -4.45 -4.57
CA ALA A 157 6.48 -5.36 -4.97
C ALA A 157 5.98 -5.03 -6.38
N ILE A 158 5.77 -3.75 -6.70
CA ILE A 158 5.38 -3.30 -8.04
C ILE A 158 6.45 -3.66 -9.06
N LEU A 159 7.73 -3.37 -8.78
CA LEU A 159 8.84 -3.65 -9.67
C LEU A 159 8.93 -5.15 -10.01
N ILE A 160 8.84 -6.00 -9.01
CA ILE A 160 8.84 -7.46 -9.19
C ILE A 160 7.66 -7.90 -10.05
N MET A 161 6.45 -7.41 -9.73
CA MET A 161 5.26 -7.82 -10.46
C MET A 161 5.20 -7.28 -11.89
N ASN A 162 5.81 -6.13 -12.16
CA ASN A 162 5.96 -5.63 -13.53
C ASN A 162 6.79 -6.57 -14.39
N ALA A 163 7.83 -7.21 -13.83
CA ALA A 163 8.59 -8.23 -14.53
C ALA A 163 7.77 -9.50 -14.84
N PHE A 164 6.75 -9.81 -14.01
CA PHE A 164 5.84 -10.93 -14.23
C PHE A 164 4.62 -10.60 -15.11
N THR A 165 4.37 -9.33 -15.43
CA THR A 165 3.23 -8.91 -16.26
C THR A 165 3.18 -9.60 -17.63
N PRO A 166 4.29 -9.77 -18.39
CA PRO A 166 4.26 -10.52 -19.65
C PRO A 166 3.80 -11.96 -19.48
N LEU A 167 4.18 -12.60 -18.37
CA LEU A 167 3.75 -13.95 -18.04
C LEU A 167 2.24 -14.00 -17.77
N ILE A 168 1.72 -13.06 -16.97
CA ILE A 168 0.27 -12.94 -16.68
C ILE A 168 -0.50 -12.77 -18.00
N ASN A 169 -0.05 -11.89 -18.89
CA ASN A 169 -0.70 -11.64 -20.18
C ASN A 169 -0.65 -12.86 -21.14
N THR A 170 0.36 -13.72 -20.99
CA THR A 170 0.47 -14.96 -21.78
C THR A 170 -0.54 -16.01 -21.35
N TYR A 171 -0.76 -16.17 -20.05
CA TYR A 171 -1.70 -17.14 -19.50
C TYR A 171 -3.15 -16.64 -19.45
N ILE A 172 -3.36 -15.36 -19.17
CA ILE A 172 -4.68 -14.73 -19.04
C ILE A 172 -4.93 -13.84 -20.27
N LYS A 173 -5.18 -14.48 -21.42
CA LYS A 173 -5.42 -13.77 -22.68
C LYS A 173 -6.82 -13.14 -22.71
N PRO A 174 -6.97 -11.95 -23.32
CA PRO A 174 -8.30 -11.42 -23.64
C PRO A 174 -9.00 -12.34 -24.66
N LYS A 175 -10.33 -12.41 -24.61
CA LYS A 175 -11.11 -13.10 -25.63
C LYS A 175 -10.83 -12.50 -27.00
N ARG A 176 -10.63 -13.35 -28.00
CA ARG A 176 -10.43 -12.90 -29.39
C ARG A 176 -11.75 -12.37 -29.96
N PHE A 177 -11.65 -11.45 -30.90
CA PHE A 177 -12.80 -10.97 -31.64
C PHE A 177 -13.50 -12.16 -32.34
N GLY A 178 -14.81 -12.38 -32.05
CA GLY A 178 -15.59 -13.48 -32.64
C GLY A 178 -15.66 -14.77 -31.79
N GLU A 179 -14.97 -14.88 -30.67
CA GLU A 179 -15.20 -15.97 -29.70
C GLU A 179 -16.36 -15.57 -28.76
N VAL A 180 -17.47 -16.29 -28.87
CA VAL A 180 -18.66 -16.19 -28.01
C VAL A 180 -18.40 -16.86 -26.65
#